data_ddb3fa20022e59d2136b3c118ee2c341
#
_entry.id   ddb3fa20022e59d2136b3c118ee2c341
#
_cell.length_a   1.000
_cell.length_b   1.000
_cell.length_c   1.000
_cell.angle_alpha   90.00
_cell.angle_beta   90.00
_cell.angle_gamma   90.00
#
_symmetry.space_group_name_H-M   'P 1'
#
loop_
_entity.id
_entity.type
_entity.pdbx_description
1 polymer ?
#
loop_
_entity_poly.entity_id
_entity_poly.type
_entity_poly.pdbx_seq_one_letter_code
_entity_poly.pdbx_strand_id
1 'polypeptide(L)'
;MSKIQNKLSKSFQSFNKSPYSSVKISSYFDVYDALFSKYIGKNITFVEVGVLGGGSLFMWRDFFGPNARIIGIDLNPGAKRWEKDDFEIYIGSQSDPIFWKKTLED
;
A
#
# COMPACT_ATOMS: atom_id res chain seq x y z
N MET A 1 18.21 -9.99 12.41
CA MET A 1 16.80 -10.37 12.54
C MET A 1 16.53 -11.74 11.97
N SER A 2 15.86 -12.56 12.70
CA SER A 2 15.59 -13.92 12.25
C SER A 2 14.41 -13.95 11.27
N LYS A 3 14.40 -14.91 10.38
CA LYS A 3 13.28 -15.16 9.48
C LYS A 3 11.98 -15.49 10.24
N ILE A 4 12.13 -16.07 11.44
CA ILE A 4 10.98 -16.43 12.29
C ILE A 4 10.22 -15.17 12.73
N GLN A 5 10.93 -14.10 13.13
CA GLN A 5 10.29 -12.85 13.50
C GLN A 5 9.51 -12.26 12.32
N ASN A 6 10.09 -12.27 11.12
CA ASN A 6 9.40 -11.78 9.92
C ASN A 6 8.13 -12.58 9.65
N LYS A 7 8.16 -13.91 9.85
CA LYS A 7 6.99 -14.76 9.64
C LYS A 7 5.87 -14.48 10.64
N LEU A 8 6.19 -14.00 11.85
CA LEU A 8 5.21 -13.65 12.87
C LEU A 8 4.70 -12.22 12.70
N SER A 9 5.37 -11.41 11.91
CA SER A 9 5.00 -10.03 11.64
C SER A 9 3.63 -9.97 10.95
N LYS A 10 2.79 -9.05 11.40
CA LYS A 10 1.47 -8.85 10.80
C LYS A 10 1.57 -8.39 9.35
N SER A 11 2.47 -7.46 9.07
CA SER A 11 2.66 -6.97 7.70
C SER A 11 3.24 -8.05 6.78
N PHE A 12 4.11 -8.92 7.29
CA PHE A 12 4.60 -10.06 6.52
C PHE A 12 3.45 -11.02 6.19
N GLN A 13 2.57 -11.28 7.14
CA GLN A 13 1.41 -12.14 6.89
C GLN A 13 0.51 -11.54 5.81
N SER A 14 0.28 -10.23 5.86
CA SER A 14 -0.50 -9.52 4.84
C SER A 14 0.18 -9.56 3.47
N PHE A 15 1.50 -9.38 3.44
CA PHE A 15 2.27 -9.50 2.20
C PHE A 15 2.11 -10.90 1.60
N ASN A 16 2.17 -11.91 2.43
CA ASN A 16 2.10 -13.31 1.99
C ASN A 16 0.70 -13.68 1.48
N LYS A 17 -0.34 -13.02 1.95
CA LYS A 17 -1.73 -13.25 1.51
C LYS A 17 -2.09 -12.51 0.23
N SER A 18 -1.28 -11.53 -0.18
CA SER A 18 -1.59 -10.76 -1.38
C SER A 18 -1.68 -11.67 -2.60
N PRO A 19 -2.75 -11.52 -3.42
CA PRO A 19 -2.90 -12.35 -4.63
C PRO A 19 -1.94 -11.98 -5.76
N TYR A 20 -1.24 -10.84 -5.64
CA TYR A 20 -0.32 -10.37 -6.66
C TYR A 20 1.07 -10.19 -6.09
N SER A 21 2.08 -10.37 -6.94
CA SER A 21 3.47 -10.23 -6.54
C SER A 21 3.85 -8.79 -6.24
N SER A 22 4.69 -8.63 -5.24
CA SER A 22 5.39 -7.38 -4.99
C SER A 22 6.76 -7.71 -4.40
N VAL A 23 7.67 -6.72 -4.40
CA VAL A 23 9.01 -6.92 -3.86
C VAL A 23 9.18 -6.04 -2.64
N LYS A 24 9.47 -6.65 -1.51
CA LYS A 24 9.73 -5.94 -0.26
C LYS A 24 10.99 -6.53 0.39
N ILE A 25 11.81 -5.66 0.97
CA ILE A 25 12.96 -6.09 1.75
C ILE A 25 12.44 -6.63 3.09
N SER A 26 12.85 -7.86 3.45
CA SER A 26 12.27 -8.57 4.60
C SER A 26 12.39 -7.81 5.92
N SER A 27 13.46 -7.05 6.14
CA SER A 27 13.61 -6.26 7.36
C SER A 27 12.58 -5.13 7.49
N TYR A 28 11.95 -4.73 6.39
CA TYR A 28 10.96 -3.66 6.41
C TYR A 28 9.66 -4.07 7.12
N PHE A 29 9.36 -5.37 7.20
CA PHE A 29 8.13 -5.81 7.86
C PHE A 29 8.11 -5.46 9.34
N ASP A 30 9.24 -5.53 10.01
CA ASP A 30 9.32 -5.10 11.41
C ASP A 30 9.13 -3.60 11.54
N VAL A 31 9.67 -2.82 10.60
CA VAL A 31 9.50 -1.37 10.56
C VAL A 31 8.02 -1.04 10.32
N TYR A 32 7.38 -1.73 9.38
CA TYR A 32 5.97 -1.52 9.09
C TYR A 32 5.11 -1.81 10.32
N ASP A 33 5.38 -2.91 11.00
CA ASP A 33 4.63 -3.25 12.23
C ASP A 33 4.82 -2.18 13.30
N ALA A 34 6.06 -1.73 13.52
CA ALA A 34 6.36 -0.74 14.54
C ALA A 34 5.68 0.60 14.25
N LEU A 35 5.66 1.04 12.99
CA LEU A 35 5.13 2.35 12.62
C LEU A 35 3.64 2.35 12.38
N PHE A 36 3.07 1.27 11.86
CA PHE A 36 1.73 1.28 11.29
C PHE A 36 0.70 0.45 12.05
N SER A 37 1.12 -0.42 12.99
CA SER A 37 0.16 -1.28 13.71
C SER A 37 -0.93 -0.50 14.44
N LYS A 38 -0.62 0.68 14.93
CA LYS A 38 -1.59 1.53 15.64
C LYS A 38 -2.73 2.02 14.75
N TYR A 39 -2.58 1.91 13.44
CA TYR A 39 -3.61 2.34 12.48
C TYR A 39 -4.50 1.20 11.99
N ILE A 40 -4.22 -0.04 12.40
CA ILE A 40 -5.03 -1.21 11.99
C ILE A 40 -6.47 -1.00 12.45
N GLY A 41 -7.41 -1.18 11.54
CA GLY A 41 -8.84 -1.03 11.83
C GLY A 41 -9.33 0.41 11.90
N LYS A 42 -8.46 1.38 11.67
CA LYS A 42 -8.82 2.80 11.77
C LYS A 42 -9.25 3.38 10.43
N ASN A 43 -9.98 4.49 10.50
CA ASN A 43 -10.35 5.26 9.31
C ASN A 43 -9.20 6.16 8.91
N ILE A 44 -8.21 5.59 8.27
CA ILE A 44 -7.02 6.32 7.82
C ILE A 44 -6.97 6.40 6.31
N THR A 45 -6.15 7.30 5.80
CA THR A 45 -5.80 7.36 4.38
C THR A 45 -4.34 6.98 4.23
N PHE A 46 -4.07 5.95 3.44
CA PHE A 46 -2.73 5.46 3.16
C PHE A 46 -2.41 5.67 1.69
N VAL A 47 -1.30 6.32 1.40
CA VAL A 47 -0.89 6.62 0.03
C VAL A 47 0.38 5.86 -0.30
N GLU A 48 0.38 5.16 -1.43
CA GLU A 48 1.56 4.48 -1.93
C GLU A 48 1.90 4.95 -3.33
N VAL A 49 3.18 5.21 -3.58
CA VAL A 49 3.68 5.63 -4.87
C VAL A 49 4.35 4.44 -5.55
N GLY A 50 4.02 4.22 -6.82
CA GLY A 50 4.57 3.10 -7.58
C GLY A 50 3.84 1.79 -7.30
N VAL A 51 2.63 1.65 -7.81
CA VAL A 51 1.75 0.52 -7.46
C VAL A 51 1.50 -0.45 -8.61
N LEU A 52 2.28 -0.37 -9.65
CA LEU A 52 2.01 -1.04 -10.93
C LEU A 52 1.56 -2.50 -10.82
N GLY A 53 2.25 -3.31 -10.03
CA GLY A 53 1.93 -4.73 -9.88
C GLY A 53 0.72 -5.04 -9.00
N GLY A 54 0.27 -4.07 -8.21
CA GLY A 54 -0.89 -4.22 -7.33
C GLY A 54 -0.69 -5.00 -6.06
N GLY A 55 0.36 -5.82 -5.97
CA GLY A 55 0.57 -6.68 -4.79
C GLY A 55 0.67 -5.92 -3.49
N SER A 56 1.32 -4.77 -3.51
CA SER A 56 1.48 -3.94 -2.33
C SER A 56 0.15 -3.33 -1.87
N LEU A 57 -0.71 -2.94 -2.80
CA LEU A 57 -2.04 -2.42 -2.45
C LEU A 57 -2.86 -3.45 -1.68
N PHE A 58 -2.87 -4.70 -2.14
CA PHE A 58 -3.60 -5.78 -1.48
C PHE A 58 -2.99 -6.10 -0.11
N MET A 59 -1.66 -6.05 -0.01
CA MET A 59 -0.98 -6.22 1.28
C MET A 59 -1.46 -5.19 2.30
N TRP A 60 -1.52 -3.92 1.91
CA TRP A 60 -1.93 -2.86 2.83
C TRP A 60 -3.41 -2.93 3.16
N ARG A 61 -4.26 -3.34 2.23
CA ARG A 61 -5.68 -3.57 2.52
C ARG A 61 -5.87 -4.67 3.56
N ASP A 62 -5.15 -5.76 3.44
CA ASP A 62 -5.21 -6.83 4.44
C ASP A 62 -4.68 -6.34 5.79
N PHE A 63 -3.59 -5.59 5.77
CA PHE A 63 -2.96 -5.10 6.99
C PHE A 63 -3.82 -4.10 7.74
N PHE A 64 -4.30 -3.05 7.06
CA PHE A 64 -5.07 -1.97 7.71
C PHE A 64 -6.53 -2.29 7.89
N GLY A 65 -7.09 -3.19 7.08
CA GLY A 65 -8.50 -3.56 7.15
C GLY A 65 -9.39 -2.74 6.22
N PRO A 66 -10.71 -2.99 6.24
CA PRO A 66 -11.64 -2.41 5.26
C PRO A 66 -11.93 -0.92 5.46
N ASN A 67 -11.62 -0.37 6.62
CA ASN A 67 -11.92 1.03 6.93
C ASN A 67 -10.89 2.00 6.40
N ALA A 68 -9.73 1.53 5.95
CA ALA A 68 -8.69 2.38 5.42
C ALA A 68 -9.00 2.79 3.99
N ARG A 69 -8.75 4.07 3.68
CA ARG A 69 -8.77 4.56 2.31
C ARG A 69 -7.37 4.39 1.75
N ILE A 70 -7.23 3.57 0.70
CA ILE A 70 -5.92 3.28 0.12
C ILE A 70 -5.83 3.91 -1.27
N ILE A 71 -4.83 4.77 -1.43
CA ILE A 71 -4.60 5.53 -2.66
C ILE A 71 -3.28 5.07 -3.26
N GLY A 72 -3.31 4.72 -4.54
CA GLY A 72 -2.12 4.40 -5.31
C GLY A 72 -1.82 5.50 -6.31
N ILE A 73 -0.55 5.82 -6.48
CA ILE A 73 -0.09 6.80 -7.44
C ILE A 73 0.92 6.13 -8.35
N ASP A 74 0.75 6.28 -9.67
CA ASP A 74 1.67 5.67 -10.64
C ASP A 74 1.73 6.51 -11.90
N LEU A 75 2.87 6.42 -12.60
CA LEU A 75 3.03 7.03 -13.92
C LEU A 75 2.33 6.20 -15.00
N ASN A 76 2.19 4.92 -14.80
CA ASN A 76 1.64 3.99 -15.78
C ASN A 76 0.12 3.98 -15.72
N PRO A 77 -0.58 4.38 -16.81
CA PRO A 77 -2.05 4.36 -16.83
C PRO A 77 -2.67 2.98 -16.57
N GLY A 78 -1.91 1.91 -16.80
CA GLY A 78 -2.36 0.55 -16.52
C GLY A 78 -2.70 0.30 -15.05
N ALA A 79 -2.17 1.12 -14.13
CA ALA A 79 -2.48 0.99 -12.72
C ALA A 79 -3.95 1.28 -12.41
N LYS A 80 -4.67 1.98 -13.29
CA LYS A 80 -6.11 2.25 -13.11
C LYS A 80 -6.95 0.98 -12.97
N ARG A 81 -6.45 -0.15 -13.45
CA ARG A 81 -7.16 -1.43 -13.32
C ARG A 81 -7.45 -1.81 -11.88
N TRP A 82 -6.68 -1.30 -10.92
CA TRP A 82 -6.85 -1.63 -9.50
C TRP A 82 -8.03 -0.90 -8.85
N GLU A 83 -8.64 0.06 -9.55
CA GLU A 83 -9.84 0.74 -9.03
C GLU A 83 -11.02 -0.21 -8.81
N LYS A 84 -11.08 -1.29 -9.56
CA LYS A 84 -12.13 -2.30 -9.40
C LYS A 84 -12.06 -3.04 -8.06
N ASP A 85 -10.91 -3.01 -7.41
CA ASP A 85 -10.67 -3.69 -6.14
C ASP A 85 -10.72 -2.72 -4.95
N ASP A 86 -11.42 -1.60 -5.11
CA ASP A 86 -11.67 -0.60 -4.07
C ASP A 86 -10.42 0.18 -3.68
N PHE A 87 -9.54 0.40 -4.62
CA PHE A 87 -8.41 1.32 -4.46
C PHE A 87 -8.66 2.57 -5.29
N GLU A 88 -8.18 3.72 -4.79
CA GLU A 88 -8.22 4.97 -5.55
C GLU A 88 -6.89 5.12 -6.25
N ILE A 89 -6.90 5.29 -7.56
CA ILE A 89 -5.68 5.37 -8.35
C ILE A 89 -5.60 6.72 -9.07
N TYR A 90 -4.47 7.39 -8.89
CA TYR A 90 -4.17 8.64 -9.58
C TYR A 90 -2.95 8.43 -10.47
N ILE A 91 -3.07 8.83 -11.72
CA ILE A 91 -1.99 8.69 -12.70
C ILE A 91 -1.27 10.02 -12.84
N GLY A 92 0.01 10.04 -12.57
CA GLY A 92 0.82 11.23 -12.67
C GLY A 92 2.19 11.04 -12.04
N SER A 93 3.01 12.09 -12.18
CA SER A 93 4.37 12.08 -11.63
C SER A 93 4.38 12.59 -10.19
N GLN A 94 5.01 11.83 -9.30
CA GLN A 94 5.20 12.26 -7.91
C GLN A 94 6.03 13.55 -7.81
N SER A 95 6.77 13.89 -8.85
CA SER A 95 7.58 15.11 -8.87
C SER A 95 6.85 16.32 -9.48
N ASP A 96 5.60 16.17 -9.91
CA ASP A 96 4.81 17.24 -10.51
C ASP A 96 3.99 17.96 -9.43
N PRO A 97 4.29 19.23 -9.11
CA PRO A 97 3.52 19.95 -8.08
C PRO A 97 2.05 20.17 -8.45
N ILE A 98 1.75 20.30 -9.73
CA ILE A 98 0.37 20.47 -10.19
C ILE A 98 -0.42 19.19 -9.94
N PHE A 99 0.18 18.04 -10.22
CA PHE A 99 -0.44 16.74 -9.94
C PHE A 99 -0.77 16.60 -8.45
N TRP A 100 0.17 16.92 -7.57
CA TRP A 100 -0.03 16.80 -6.14
C TRP A 100 -1.11 17.74 -5.62
N LYS A 101 -1.14 18.98 -6.11
CA LYS A 101 -2.15 19.93 -5.72
C LYS A 101 -3.55 19.41 -6.05
N LYS A 102 -3.73 18.90 -7.27
CA LYS A 102 -5.01 18.35 -7.72
C LYS A 102 -5.42 17.12 -6.92
N THR A 103 -4.47 16.22 -6.67
CA THR A 103 -4.73 14.96 -5.94
C THR A 103 -5.14 15.24 -4.49
N LEU A 104 -4.47 16.16 -3.82
CA LEU A 104 -4.76 16.49 -2.43
C LEU A 104 -6.07 17.26 -2.23
N GLU A 105 -6.57 17.94 -3.26
CA GLU A 105 -7.84 18.64 -3.21
C GLU A 105 -9.05 17.70 -3.35
N ASP A 106 -8.82 16.51 -3.89
CA ASP A 106 -9.85 15.49 -4.02
C ASP A 106 -10.04 14.76 -2.69
#